data_510a66cb5cf9d2748313ebbf7b6aa7f4
#
_entry.id   510a66cb5cf9d2748313ebbf7b6aa7f4
#
_cell.length_a   1.000
_cell.length_b   1.000
_cell.length_c   1.000
_cell.angle_alpha   90.00
_cell.angle_beta   90.00
_cell.angle_gamma   90.00
#
_symmetry.space_group_name_H-M   'P 1'
#
loop_
_entity.id
_entity.type
_entity.pdbx_description
1 polymer ?
#
loop_
_entity_poly.entity_id
_entity_poly.type
_entity_poly.pdbx_seq_one_letter_code
_entity_poly.pdbx_strand_id
1 'polypeptide(L)' 'MNDKIKALLNEQINKELYSAYLYVDIANYYDELDLDGYANYYMIQAQEERDHALLFMKYMQNNGYKVTLEAIAKPDKIY' A
#
# COMPACT_ATOMS: atom_id res chain seq x y z
N MET A 1 16.21 -5.08 -17.70
CA MET A 1 14.91 -5.60 -17.20
C MET A 1 13.92 -5.60 -18.33
N ASN A 2 13.16 -6.67 -18.52
CA ASN A 2 12.20 -6.75 -19.61
C ASN A 2 10.85 -6.10 -19.22
N ASP A 3 10.01 -5.90 -20.22
CA ASP A 3 8.72 -5.23 -20.02
C ASP A 3 7.79 -5.97 -19.08
N LYS A 4 7.88 -7.30 -19.05
CA LYS A 4 7.05 -8.12 -18.17
C LYS A 4 7.40 -7.87 -16.70
N ILE A 5 8.69 -7.83 -16.37
CA ILE A 5 9.14 -7.57 -15.00
C ILE A 5 8.78 -6.15 -14.58
N LYS A 6 8.95 -5.19 -15.49
CA LYS A 6 8.55 -3.81 -15.25
C LYS A 6 7.05 -3.71 -14.91
N ALA A 7 6.22 -4.38 -15.69
CA ALA A 7 4.77 -4.38 -15.47
C ALA A 7 4.40 -5.02 -14.12
N LEU A 8 5.05 -6.13 -13.77
CA LEU A 8 4.81 -6.80 -12.49
C LEU A 8 5.21 -5.95 -11.29
N LEU A 9 6.35 -5.24 -11.40
CA LEU A 9 6.80 -4.35 -10.33
C LEU A 9 5.84 -3.18 -10.17
N ASN A 10 5.41 -2.59 -11.27
CA ASN A 10 4.45 -1.49 -11.21
C ASN A 10 3.12 -1.93 -10.61
N GLU A 11 2.65 -3.12 -10.95
CA GLU A 11 1.45 -3.70 -10.37
C GLU A 11 1.62 -3.92 -8.87
N GLN A 12 2.79 -4.41 -8.45
CA GLN A 12 3.06 -4.65 -7.03
C GLN A 12 3.06 -3.35 -6.22
N ILE A 13 3.62 -2.28 -6.77
CA ILE A 13 3.58 -0.96 -6.14
C ILE A 13 2.13 -0.55 -5.85
N ASN A 14 1.27 -0.70 -6.84
CA ASN A 14 -0.12 -0.30 -6.70
C ASN A 14 -0.87 -1.20 -5.71
N LYS A 15 -0.55 -2.50 -5.66
CA LYS A 15 -1.12 -3.41 -4.67
C LYS A 15 -0.70 -3.06 -3.25
N GLU A 16 0.57 -2.71 -3.04
CA GLU A 16 1.06 -2.31 -1.72
C GLU A 16 0.38 -1.02 -1.24
N LEU A 17 0.19 -0.07 -2.14
CA LEU A 17 -0.50 1.18 -1.80
C LEU A 17 -1.98 0.94 -1.49
N TYR A 18 -2.62 0.03 -2.21
CA TYR A 18 -4.00 -0.37 -1.88
C TYR A 18 -4.06 -1.00 -0.49
N SER A 19 -3.12 -1.90 -0.18
CA SER A 19 -3.06 -2.54 1.13
C SER A 19 -2.84 -1.53 2.25
N ALA A 20 -1.96 -0.54 2.02
CA ALA A 20 -1.74 0.53 3.00
C ALA A 20 -3.03 1.29 3.27
N TYR A 21 -3.75 1.64 2.23
CA TYR A 21 -5.01 2.37 2.36
C TYR A 21 -6.07 1.55 3.10
N LEU A 22 -6.17 0.26 2.77
CA LEU A 22 -7.08 -0.66 3.45
C LEU A 22 -6.75 -0.77 4.93
N TYR A 23 -5.47 -0.86 5.30
CA TYR A 23 -5.07 -0.94 6.70
C TYR A 23 -5.40 0.34 7.46
N VAL A 24 -5.31 1.50 6.81
CA VAL A 24 -5.75 2.76 7.42
C VAL A 24 -7.26 2.70 7.73
N ASP A 25 -8.04 2.15 6.81
CA ASP A 25 -9.48 2.01 7.00
C ASP A 25 -9.81 1.07 8.17
N ILE A 26 -9.08 -0.05 8.27
CA ILE A 26 -9.25 -0.99 9.40
C ILE A 26 -8.86 -0.31 10.71
N ALA A 27 -7.74 0.43 10.72
CA ALA A 27 -7.31 1.17 11.91
C ALA A 27 -8.37 2.16 12.36
N ASN A 28 -8.97 2.88 11.40
CA ASN A 28 -10.03 3.83 11.70
C ASN A 28 -11.24 3.15 12.32
N TYR A 29 -11.61 1.96 11.83
CA TYR A 29 -12.70 1.17 12.40
C TYR A 29 -12.43 0.85 13.88
N TYR A 30 -11.22 0.37 14.20
CA TYR A 30 -10.87 0.03 15.58
C TYR A 30 -10.78 1.27 16.47
N ASP A 31 -10.33 2.40 15.93
CA ASP A 31 -10.28 3.65 16.66
C ASP A 31 -11.72 4.10 17.06
N GLU A 32 -12.67 3.93 16.17
CA GLU A 32 -14.08 4.24 16.45
C GLU A 32 -14.65 3.38 17.56
N LEU A 33 -14.10 2.20 17.79
CA LEU A 33 -14.49 1.30 18.88
C LEU A 33 -13.64 1.52 20.14
N ASP A 34 -12.78 2.53 20.17
CA ASP A 34 -11.87 2.82 21.27
C ASP A 34 -10.89 1.67 21.56
N LEU A 35 -10.56 0.88 20.53
CA LEU A 35 -9.60 -0.22 20.63
C LEU A 35 -8.24 0.25 20.12
N ASP A 36 -7.58 1.08 20.93
CA ASP A 36 -6.35 1.78 20.54
C ASP A 36 -5.20 0.86 20.16
N GLY A 37 -5.07 -0.29 20.83
CA GLY A 37 -4.02 -1.26 20.50
C GLY A 37 -4.16 -1.82 19.11
N TYR A 38 -5.38 -2.21 18.71
CA TYR A 38 -5.64 -2.71 17.37
C TYR A 38 -5.51 -1.60 16.33
N ALA A 39 -6.00 -0.41 16.64
CA ALA A 39 -5.87 0.74 15.74
C ALA A 39 -4.39 1.04 15.46
N ASN A 40 -3.56 1.07 16.50
CA ASN A 40 -2.13 1.33 16.36
C ASN A 40 -1.45 0.22 15.55
N TYR A 41 -1.81 -1.04 15.79
CA TYR A 41 -1.25 -2.16 15.04
C TYR A 41 -1.47 -1.98 13.53
N TYR A 42 -2.69 -1.65 13.11
CA TYR A 42 -2.99 -1.50 11.69
C TYR A 42 -2.39 -0.23 11.09
N MET A 43 -2.20 0.83 11.88
CA MET A 43 -1.47 2.01 11.39
C MET A 43 0.00 1.67 11.11
N ILE A 44 0.60 0.83 11.94
CA ILE A 44 1.97 0.35 11.70
C ILE A 44 2.02 -0.50 10.44
N GLN A 45 1.05 -1.40 10.26
CA GLN A 45 0.97 -2.23 9.05
C GLN A 45 0.80 -1.37 7.80
N ALA A 46 -0.02 -0.32 7.88
CA ALA A 46 -0.19 0.62 6.78
C ALA A 46 1.14 1.29 6.40
N GLN A 47 1.91 1.69 7.41
CA GLN A 47 3.22 2.33 7.19
C GLN A 47 4.18 1.35 6.52
N GLU A 48 4.20 0.09 6.95
CA GLU A 48 5.07 -0.94 6.35
C GLU A 48 4.73 -1.19 4.89
N GLU A 49 3.45 -1.28 4.55
CA GLU A 49 3.02 -1.47 3.15
C GLU A 49 3.40 -0.27 2.29
N ARG A 50 3.25 0.94 2.82
CA ARG A 50 3.67 2.15 2.13
C ARG A 50 5.18 2.15 1.88
N ASP A 51 5.96 1.75 2.88
CA ASP A 51 7.42 1.68 2.76
C ASP A 51 7.83 0.66 1.70
N HIS A 52 7.15 -0.48 1.61
CA HIS A 52 7.39 -1.47 0.55
C HIS A 52 7.15 -0.87 -0.83
N ALA A 53 6.04 -0.14 -0.99
CA ALA A 53 5.74 0.50 -2.27
C ALA A 53 6.84 1.48 -2.68
N LEU A 54 7.31 2.29 -1.71
CA LEU A 54 8.35 3.28 -1.99
C LEU A 54 9.68 2.63 -2.35
N LEU A 55 10.01 1.48 -1.74
CA LEU A 55 11.20 0.72 -2.12
C LEU A 55 11.13 0.24 -3.56
N PHE A 56 10.00 -0.33 -3.97
CA PHE A 56 9.82 -0.77 -5.34
C PHE A 56 9.87 0.39 -6.33
N MET A 57 9.27 1.53 -5.96
CA MET A 57 9.33 2.74 -6.78
C MET A 57 10.78 3.18 -6.98
N LYS A 58 11.55 3.22 -5.90
CA LYS A 58 12.95 3.62 -5.96
C LYS A 58 13.75 2.68 -6.85
N TYR A 59 13.50 1.38 -6.75
CA TYR A 59 14.18 0.40 -7.59
C TYR A 59 13.86 0.65 -9.06
N MET A 60 12.59 0.85 -9.41
CA MET A 60 12.21 1.14 -10.79
C MET A 60 12.84 2.43 -11.29
N GLN A 61 12.80 3.49 -10.48
CA GLN A 61 13.38 4.78 -10.83
C GLN A 61 14.89 4.68 -11.08
N ASN A 62 15.60 3.94 -10.21
CA ASN A 62 17.04 3.75 -10.36
C ASN A 62 17.42 2.97 -11.61
N ASN A 63 16.48 2.20 -12.15
CA ASN A 63 16.67 1.44 -13.38
C ASN A 63 16.09 2.15 -14.61
N GLY A 64 15.72 3.41 -14.47
CA GLY A 64 15.21 4.20 -15.58
C GLY A 64 13.80 3.85 -16.04
N TYR A 65 13.03 3.16 -15.21
CA TYR A 65 11.65 2.78 -15.54
C TYR A 65 10.68 3.79 -14.97
N LYS A 66 9.64 4.07 -15.75
CA LYS A 66 8.59 4.97 -15.33
C LYS A 66 7.60 4.24 -14.42
N VAL A 67 7.32 4.83 -13.27
CA VAL A 67 6.29 4.32 -12.36
C VAL A 67 4.96 4.99 -12.71
N THR A 68 3.90 4.21 -12.80
CA THR A 68 2.55 4.72 -13.01
C THR A 68 1.70 4.35 -11.80
N LEU A 69 1.20 5.38 -11.10
CA LEU A 69 0.30 5.17 -9.96
C LEU A 69 -1.13 5.16 -10.47
N GLU A 70 -1.83 4.08 -10.15
CA GLU A 70 -3.22 3.89 -10.54
C GLU A 70 -4.16 4.38 -9.44
N ALA A 71 -5.44 4.44 -9.75
CA ALA A 71 -6.45 4.78 -8.75
C ALA A 71 -6.49 3.70 -7.67
N ILE A 72 -6.63 4.13 -6.42
CA ILE A 72 -6.80 3.21 -5.30
C ILE A 72 -8.29 3.13 -5.00
N ALA A 73 -8.82 1.91 -5.04
CA ALA A 73 -10.24 1.69 -4.82
C ALA A 73 -10.63 2.06 -3.39
N LYS A 74 -11.84 2.59 -3.24
CA LYS A 74 -12.42 2.83 -1.92
C LYS A 74 -12.50 1.51 -1.16
N PRO A 75 -12.05 1.45 0.12
CA PRO A 75 -12.23 0.26 0.91
C PRO A 75 -13.73 -0.03 1.09
N ASP A 76 -14.14 -1.24 0.76
CA ASP A 76 -15.54 -1.65 0.80
C ASP A 76 -15.78 -2.82 1.75
N LYS A 77 -14.83 -3.07 2.64
CA LYS A 77 -14.94 -4.18 3.60
C LYS A 77 -15.94 -3.83 4.70
N ILE A 78 -16.66 -4.86 5.16
CA ILE A 78 -17.57 -4.77 6.30
C ILE A 78 -16.83 -5.37 7.49
N TYR A 79 -16.71 -4.60 8.55
CA TYR A 79 -15.98 -5.02 9.75
C TYR A 79 -16.91 -5.34 10.91
#